data_5d11a9411a682557a2db2fcb0cc8d4bd
#
_entry.id   5d11a9411a682557a2db2fcb0cc8d4bd
#
_cell.length_a   1.000
_cell.length_b   1.000
_cell.length_c   1.000
_cell.angle_alpha   90.00
_cell.angle_beta   90.00
_cell.angle_gamma   90.00
#
_symmetry.space_group_name_H-M   'P 1'
#
loop_
_entity.id
_entity.type
_entity.pdbx_description
1 polymer ?
#
loop_
_entity_poly.entity_id
_entity_poly.type
_entity_poly.pdbx_seq_one_letter_code
_entity_poly.pdbx_strand_id
1 'polypeptide(L)'
;GGHYVLLDINSGAVHVIDKMIYDMMDTFDGANDEAVVAALKDAYPEADLREAPGELHELMEMGELFAPDIDVPPTFKQKGLIKSICLMVAQDCNLRCKYCFGDGGSYGQERAVMTPEVGKRAIDFLIESCGLRKHCEVDFFGGEPLMNMKTVKAVTEYARQREKETGKKFKLTMTTNGMLLNDENIKWLNDNDFSLVLSLDGRKEVNDAMRPDAGGHGTYDRIVKNFKKCIASRKGGDWDYRGVYTYLRGTYTHNNMDFTKDVLSMVDEGFNILSVEPVVMKDSPLGFTEEDLPRIREEYDRLTEAYMKRHREGRGFWFFHFNMDLSNGPCVAKRLLGCGAGHEYVAVAENGDLYPCHQFVGREGYKLGDIYEGITNTELPQYFRESHVLNKEKCRDCWARFFCSGGCHANADLFHGDIRKPYEVGCEIQKKRLECAILVQALLALEKMEKEEQTTADG
;
A
#
# COMPACT_ATOMS: atom_id res chain seq x y z
N GLY A 1 -4.67 -25.92 -0.84
CA GLY A 1 -4.82 -27.05 -0.17
C GLY A 1 -3.67 -27.69 0.58
N GLY A 2 -3.84 -27.92 1.88
CA GLY A 2 -2.97 -28.82 2.64
C GLY A 2 -1.76 -28.17 3.34
N HIS A 3 -1.56 -26.89 3.19
CA HIS A 3 -0.52 -26.17 3.92
C HIS A 3 -1.15 -25.35 5.04
N TYR A 4 -0.57 -25.42 6.22
CA TYR A 4 -0.92 -24.61 7.38
C TYR A 4 0.22 -23.65 7.68
N VAL A 5 -0.10 -22.44 8.12
CA VAL A 5 0.88 -21.41 8.41
C VAL A 5 0.62 -20.85 9.80
N LEU A 6 1.65 -20.85 10.63
CA LEU A 6 1.67 -20.25 11.95
C LEU A 6 2.38 -18.90 11.89
N LEU A 7 1.72 -17.86 12.38
CA LEU A 7 2.28 -16.51 12.47
C LEU A 7 2.34 -16.08 13.94
N ASP A 8 3.53 -15.83 14.47
CA ASP A 8 3.68 -15.07 15.70
C ASP A 8 3.61 -13.57 15.42
N ILE A 9 2.64 -12.90 16.03
CA ILE A 9 2.29 -11.51 15.70
C ILE A 9 3.37 -10.54 16.15
N ASN A 10 4.01 -10.80 17.28
CA ASN A 10 4.95 -9.88 17.91
C ASN A 10 6.36 -10.00 17.34
N SER A 11 6.85 -11.20 17.11
CA SER A 11 8.12 -11.44 16.43
C SER A 11 7.99 -11.25 14.91
N GLY A 12 6.81 -11.55 14.34
CA GLY A 12 6.56 -11.61 12.90
C GLY A 12 7.11 -12.88 12.26
N ALA A 13 7.55 -13.87 13.05
CA ALA A 13 7.97 -15.16 12.56
C ALA A 13 6.81 -15.90 11.89
N VAL A 14 7.12 -16.58 10.79
CA VAL A 14 6.15 -17.34 9.99
C VAL A 14 6.70 -18.74 9.77
N HIS A 15 5.96 -19.74 10.22
CA HIS A 15 6.33 -21.15 10.09
C HIS A 15 5.30 -21.88 9.24
N VAL A 16 5.76 -22.73 8.32
CA VAL A 16 4.89 -23.69 7.65
C VAL A 16 4.84 -24.92 8.52
N ILE A 17 3.65 -25.32 8.91
CA ILE A 17 3.38 -26.40 9.86
C ILE A 17 2.49 -27.48 9.23
N ASP A 18 2.49 -28.65 9.80
CA ASP A 18 1.58 -29.72 9.40
C ASP A 18 0.18 -29.60 10.10
N LYS A 19 -0.68 -30.54 9.75
CA LYS A 19 -2.05 -30.57 10.33
C LYS A 19 -2.04 -30.88 11.82
N MET A 20 -1.12 -31.71 12.30
CA MET A 20 -1.05 -32.08 13.71
C MET A 20 -0.64 -30.87 14.56
N ILE A 21 0.41 -30.17 14.17
CA ILE A 21 0.84 -28.92 14.83
C ILE A 21 -0.29 -27.88 14.80
N TYR A 22 -0.99 -27.74 13.66
CA TYR A 22 -2.13 -26.84 13.55
C TYR A 22 -3.22 -27.15 14.58
N ASP A 23 -3.58 -28.44 14.73
CA ASP A 23 -4.61 -28.86 15.69
C ASP A 23 -4.11 -28.73 17.15
N MET A 24 -2.80 -28.88 17.38
CA MET A 24 -2.20 -28.68 18.70
C MET A 24 -2.32 -27.24 19.18
N MET A 25 -2.28 -26.25 18.28
CA MET A 25 -2.31 -24.83 18.66
C MET A 25 -3.60 -24.41 19.40
N ASP A 26 -4.69 -25.17 19.27
CA ASP A 26 -5.92 -24.93 20.03
C ASP A 26 -5.76 -25.22 21.54
N THR A 27 -4.79 -26.03 21.92
CA THR A 27 -4.58 -26.48 23.31
C THR A 27 -3.20 -26.15 23.85
N PHE A 28 -2.21 -25.97 22.98
CA PHE A 28 -0.82 -25.68 23.34
C PHE A 28 -0.67 -24.25 23.89
N ASP A 29 -0.30 -24.14 25.16
CA ASP A 29 -0.07 -22.88 25.87
C ASP A 29 1.40 -22.67 26.29
N GLY A 30 2.27 -23.60 25.91
CA GLY A 30 3.69 -23.60 26.27
C GLY A 30 3.99 -24.05 27.71
N ALA A 31 2.99 -24.48 28.48
CA ALA A 31 3.17 -24.86 29.86
C ALA A 31 2.70 -26.30 30.20
N ASN A 32 1.78 -26.88 29.40
CA ASN A 32 1.17 -28.16 29.71
C ASN A 32 1.03 -29.08 28.49
N ASP A 33 2.11 -29.77 28.14
CA ASP A 33 2.16 -30.70 27.00
C ASP A 33 1.22 -31.92 27.18
N GLU A 34 1.00 -32.37 28.43
CA GLU A 34 0.08 -33.49 28.71
C GLU A 34 -1.38 -33.13 28.37
N ALA A 35 -1.76 -31.85 28.44
CA ALA A 35 -3.08 -31.41 28.00
C ALA A 35 -3.26 -31.58 26.50
N VAL A 36 -2.21 -31.32 25.70
CA VAL A 36 -2.20 -31.50 24.26
C VAL A 36 -2.36 -32.97 23.89
N VAL A 37 -1.55 -33.84 24.54
CA VAL A 37 -1.65 -35.29 24.35
C VAL A 37 -3.07 -35.80 24.71
N ALA A 38 -3.60 -35.37 25.83
CA ALA A 38 -4.95 -35.79 26.27
C ALA A 38 -6.06 -35.35 25.28
N ALA A 39 -5.92 -34.16 24.68
CA ALA A 39 -6.89 -33.62 23.73
C ALA A 39 -6.87 -34.33 22.37
N LEU A 40 -5.71 -34.78 21.91
CA LEU A 40 -5.51 -35.22 20.51
C LEU A 40 -5.19 -36.72 20.36
N LYS A 41 -5.04 -37.50 21.45
CA LYS A 41 -4.66 -38.91 21.43
C LYS A 41 -5.56 -39.82 20.59
N ASP A 42 -6.79 -39.41 20.34
CA ASP A 42 -7.75 -40.18 19.54
C ASP A 42 -7.59 -39.87 18.02
N ALA A 43 -6.88 -38.81 17.69
CA ALA A 43 -6.68 -38.34 16.32
C ALA A 43 -5.25 -38.61 15.79
N TYR A 44 -4.25 -38.66 16.67
CA TYR A 44 -2.83 -38.78 16.29
C TYR A 44 -2.10 -39.80 17.20
N PRO A 45 -0.97 -40.39 16.71
CA PRO A 45 -0.14 -41.28 17.53
C PRO A 45 0.40 -40.56 18.75
N GLU A 46 0.35 -41.21 19.93
CA GLU A 46 0.81 -40.60 21.19
C GLU A 46 2.30 -40.26 21.17
N ALA A 47 3.12 -41.06 20.46
CA ALA A 47 4.55 -40.78 20.32
C ALA A 47 4.82 -39.43 19.63
N ASP A 48 4.11 -39.15 18.52
CA ASP A 48 4.24 -37.92 17.75
C ASP A 48 3.76 -36.71 18.55
N LEU A 49 2.64 -36.89 19.31
CA LEU A 49 2.11 -35.86 20.20
C LEU A 49 3.02 -35.52 21.39
N ARG A 50 3.92 -36.41 21.77
CA ARG A 50 4.92 -36.16 22.82
C ARG A 50 6.22 -35.54 22.27
N GLU A 51 6.55 -35.76 21.00
CA GLU A 51 7.73 -35.20 20.35
C GLU A 51 7.50 -33.76 19.89
N ALA A 52 6.37 -33.51 19.24
CA ALA A 52 6.07 -32.22 18.61
C ALA A 52 6.10 -30.98 19.52
N PRO A 53 5.65 -31.04 20.84
CA PRO A 53 5.81 -29.91 21.75
C PRO A 53 7.25 -29.45 21.91
N GLY A 54 8.25 -30.35 21.77
CA GLY A 54 9.67 -30.01 21.85
C GLY A 54 10.08 -29.00 20.78
N GLU A 55 9.63 -29.16 19.54
CA GLU A 55 9.89 -28.21 18.46
C GLU A 55 9.23 -26.85 18.74
N LEU A 56 8.02 -26.84 19.28
CA LEU A 56 7.32 -25.61 19.64
C LEU A 56 8.02 -24.88 20.80
N HIS A 57 8.55 -25.60 21.80
CA HIS A 57 9.35 -25.02 22.87
C HIS A 57 10.65 -24.39 22.34
N GLU A 58 11.32 -25.01 21.36
CA GLU A 58 12.49 -24.43 20.70
C GLU A 58 12.14 -23.09 20.04
N LEU A 59 11.00 -22.99 19.34
CA LEU A 59 10.54 -21.73 18.77
C LEU A 59 10.23 -20.66 19.83
N MET A 60 9.70 -21.08 21.00
CA MET A 60 9.51 -20.16 22.14
C MET A 60 10.83 -19.67 22.72
N GLU A 61 11.84 -20.52 22.85
CA GLU A 61 13.19 -20.15 23.33
C GLU A 61 13.88 -19.19 22.35
N MET A 62 13.67 -19.36 21.04
CA MET A 62 14.15 -18.44 19.99
C MET A 62 13.36 -17.12 19.94
N GLY A 63 12.25 -17.00 20.64
CA GLY A 63 11.36 -15.83 20.62
C GLY A 63 10.54 -15.71 19.31
N GLU A 64 10.33 -16.82 18.63
CA GLU A 64 9.59 -16.91 17.37
C GLU A 64 8.17 -17.47 17.55
N LEU A 65 7.81 -17.88 18.78
CA LEU A 65 6.47 -18.28 19.19
C LEU A 65 6.18 -17.72 20.59
N PHE A 66 4.95 -17.20 20.78
CA PHE A 66 4.52 -16.50 21.99
C PHE A 66 5.46 -15.36 22.42
N ALA A 67 6.03 -14.65 21.43
CA ALA A 67 6.89 -13.50 21.69
C ALA A 67 6.17 -12.44 22.54
N PRO A 68 6.88 -11.78 23.49
CA PRO A 68 6.26 -10.80 24.37
C PRO A 68 5.66 -9.62 23.61
N ASP A 69 4.66 -9.00 24.20
CA ASP A 69 4.04 -7.79 23.64
C ASP A 69 5.05 -6.67 23.45
N ILE A 70 4.87 -5.93 22.39
CA ILE A 70 5.76 -4.86 21.96
C ILE A 70 5.21 -3.52 22.45
N ASP A 71 6.04 -2.77 23.14
CA ASP A 71 5.77 -1.39 23.53
C ASP A 71 6.06 -0.38 22.42
N VAL A 72 5.43 0.80 22.52
CA VAL A 72 5.71 1.91 21.62
C VAL A 72 7.16 2.38 21.81
N PRO A 73 8.03 2.29 20.77
CA PRO A 73 9.41 2.70 20.90
C PRO A 73 9.54 4.17 21.32
N PRO A 74 10.51 4.53 22.19
CA PRO A 74 10.73 5.93 22.60
C PRO A 74 10.94 6.89 21.43
N THR A 75 11.57 6.43 20.35
CA THR A 75 11.80 7.22 19.13
C THR A 75 10.50 7.59 18.41
N PHE A 76 9.45 6.80 18.58
CA PHE A 76 8.13 7.10 17.99
C PHE A 76 7.44 8.29 18.67
N LYS A 77 7.76 8.57 19.93
CA LYS A 77 7.22 9.69 20.72
C LYS A 77 7.85 11.03 20.36
N GLN A 78 8.96 11.04 19.62
CA GLN A 78 9.61 12.29 19.18
C GLN A 78 8.77 13.01 18.13
N LYS A 79 8.90 14.33 18.04
CA LYS A 79 8.21 15.15 17.02
C LYS A 79 8.60 14.63 15.62
N GLY A 80 7.60 14.26 14.84
CA GLY A 80 7.81 13.80 13.46
C GLY A 80 8.48 14.88 12.60
N LEU A 81 9.35 14.46 11.69
CA LEU A 81 9.91 15.31 10.65
C LEU A 81 9.17 15.00 9.34
N ILE A 82 8.78 16.04 8.61
CA ILE A 82 8.16 15.84 7.29
C ILE A 82 9.21 15.25 6.36
N LYS A 83 8.94 14.05 5.85
CA LYS A 83 9.82 13.33 4.92
C LYS A 83 9.31 13.31 3.49
N SER A 84 8.01 13.56 3.32
CA SER A 84 7.33 13.45 2.04
C SER A 84 6.22 14.49 1.94
N ILE A 85 6.08 15.09 0.76
CA ILE A 85 4.96 15.98 0.43
C ILE A 85 4.25 15.51 -0.83
N CYS A 86 2.92 15.68 -0.85
CA CYS A 86 2.08 15.46 -2.02
C CYS A 86 1.62 16.82 -2.56
N LEU A 87 2.09 17.20 -3.72
CA LEU A 87 1.73 18.45 -4.37
C LEU A 87 0.45 18.28 -5.19
N MET A 88 -0.62 18.95 -4.80
CA MET A 88 -1.88 18.97 -5.55
C MET A 88 -1.75 19.97 -6.71
N VAL A 89 -0.95 19.59 -7.72
CA VAL A 89 -0.56 20.52 -8.78
C VAL A 89 -1.71 20.94 -9.70
N ALA A 90 -2.78 20.14 -9.76
CA ALA A 90 -3.99 20.45 -10.52
C ALA A 90 -5.22 19.98 -9.75
N GLN A 91 -6.05 20.90 -9.28
CA GLN A 91 -7.39 20.60 -8.77
C GLN A 91 -8.41 20.57 -9.91
N ASP A 92 -8.07 19.86 -10.97
CA ASP A 92 -8.92 19.52 -12.10
C ASP A 92 -8.43 18.22 -12.74
N CYS A 93 -9.33 17.54 -13.46
CA CYS A 93 -9.03 16.29 -14.14
C CYS A 93 -9.77 16.23 -15.49
N ASN A 94 -9.15 15.62 -16.47
CA ASN A 94 -9.74 15.32 -17.77
C ASN A 94 -10.57 14.02 -17.79
N LEU A 95 -10.61 13.27 -16.65
CA LEU A 95 -11.51 12.14 -16.44
C LEU A 95 -12.63 12.47 -15.45
N ARG A 96 -13.67 11.63 -15.44
CA ARG A 96 -14.80 11.67 -14.49
C ARG A 96 -15.04 10.27 -13.93
N CYS A 97 -14.02 9.75 -13.21
CA CYS A 97 -14.10 8.44 -12.58
C CYS A 97 -15.25 8.39 -11.57
N LYS A 98 -16.10 7.37 -11.66
CA LYS A 98 -17.33 7.28 -10.84
C LYS A 98 -17.05 7.07 -9.35
N TYR A 99 -15.87 6.54 -9.00
CA TYR A 99 -15.42 6.33 -7.63
C TYR A 99 -14.41 7.38 -7.14
N CYS A 100 -14.26 8.52 -7.85
CA CYS A 100 -13.23 9.48 -7.53
C CYS A 100 -13.48 10.15 -6.18
N PHE A 101 -12.60 9.92 -5.21
CA PHE A 101 -12.66 10.57 -3.90
C PHE A 101 -12.38 12.09 -3.97
N GLY A 102 -11.71 12.55 -5.03
CA GLY A 102 -11.40 13.97 -5.28
C GLY A 102 -12.43 14.67 -6.19
N ASP A 103 -13.60 14.10 -6.40
CA ASP A 103 -14.69 14.71 -7.21
C ASP A 103 -14.19 15.24 -8.56
N GLY A 104 -13.59 14.36 -9.36
CA GLY A 104 -12.98 14.74 -10.64
C GLY A 104 -11.87 15.77 -10.54
N GLY A 105 -11.21 15.84 -9.38
CA GLY A 105 -10.07 16.69 -9.08
C GLY A 105 -10.40 17.99 -8.35
N SER A 106 -11.67 18.34 -8.15
CA SER A 106 -12.08 19.57 -7.47
C SER A 106 -11.89 19.51 -5.94
N TYR A 107 -11.95 18.29 -5.35
CA TYR A 107 -11.92 18.08 -3.91
C TYR A 107 -13.02 18.87 -3.16
N GLY A 108 -14.15 19.10 -3.82
CA GLY A 108 -15.25 19.90 -3.28
C GLY A 108 -15.00 21.42 -3.25
N GLN A 109 -13.95 21.87 -3.95
CA GLN A 109 -13.54 23.28 -4.04
C GLN A 109 -13.64 23.79 -5.48
N GLU A 110 -13.33 25.06 -5.70
CA GLU A 110 -13.18 25.60 -7.04
C GLU A 110 -12.00 24.95 -7.78
N ARG A 111 -12.15 24.71 -9.09
CA ARG A 111 -11.09 24.16 -9.90
C ARG A 111 -9.97 25.17 -10.06
N ALA A 112 -8.78 24.78 -9.70
CA ALA A 112 -7.60 25.63 -9.76
C ALA A 112 -6.35 24.81 -10.09
N VAL A 113 -5.25 25.48 -10.38
CA VAL A 113 -3.95 24.86 -10.61
C VAL A 113 -2.90 25.56 -9.77
N MET A 114 -1.99 24.78 -9.18
CA MET A 114 -0.87 25.29 -8.43
C MET A 114 0.05 26.15 -9.32
N THR A 115 0.47 27.30 -8.83
CA THR A 115 1.47 28.12 -9.54
C THR A 115 2.87 27.57 -9.30
N PRO A 116 3.84 27.85 -10.19
CA PRO A 116 5.24 27.49 -9.98
C PRO A 116 5.81 28.05 -8.66
N GLU A 117 5.39 29.23 -8.25
CA GLU A 117 5.86 29.90 -7.03
C GLU A 117 5.44 29.14 -5.78
N VAL A 118 4.17 28.71 -5.71
CA VAL A 118 3.64 27.87 -4.62
C VAL A 118 4.40 26.54 -4.59
N GLY A 119 4.57 25.88 -5.73
CA GLY A 119 5.27 24.60 -5.79
C GLY A 119 6.75 24.70 -5.38
N LYS A 120 7.46 25.77 -5.75
CA LYS A 120 8.85 26.01 -5.33
C LYS A 120 8.92 26.27 -3.81
N ARG A 121 7.98 27.09 -3.27
CA ARG A 121 7.94 27.32 -1.82
C ARG A 121 7.62 26.02 -1.04
N ALA A 122 6.83 25.10 -1.60
CA ALA A 122 6.58 23.81 -1.00
C ALA A 122 7.86 22.94 -0.92
N ILE A 123 8.77 23.03 -1.90
CA ILE A 123 10.09 22.38 -1.81
C ILE A 123 10.92 22.97 -0.68
N ASP A 124 10.93 24.32 -0.52
CA ASP A 124 11.63 24.96 0.59
C ASP A 124 11.03 24.57 1.95
N PHE A 125 9.70 24.54 2.07
CA PHE A 125 9.00 24.04 3.26
C PHE A 125 9.44 22.60 3.62
N LEU A 126 9.54 21.69 2.63
CA LEU A 126 10.03 20.33 2.86
C LEU A 126 11.47 20.32 3.40
N ILE A 127 12.36 21.13 2.80
CA ILE A 127 13.76 21.26 3.26
C ILE A 127 13.82 21.76 4.72
N GLU A 128 13.04 22.78 5.05
CA GLU A 128 12.96 23.36 6.40
C GLU A 128 12.41 22.36 7.43
N SER A 129 11.46 21.50 7.00
CA SER A 129 10.72 20.57 7.89
C SER A 129 11.33 19.18 8.02
N CYS A 130 12.28 18.81 7.14
CA CYS A 130 12.84 17.43 7.11
C CYS A 130 14.07 17.25 8.03
N GLY A 131 14.56 18.29 8.68
CA GLY A 131 15.72 18.25 9.58
C GLY A 131 16.98 17.71 8.87
N LEU A 132 17.69 16.79 9.53
CA LEU A 132 18.92 16.19 8.99
C LEU A 132 18.70 15.09 7.94
N ARG A 133 17.45 14.77 7.60
CA ARG A 133 17.12 13.73 6.62
C ARG A 133 17.67 14.13 5.23
N LYS A 134 18.41 13.23 4.61
CA LYS A 134 19.00 13.45 3.28
C LYS A 134 18.04 13.13 2.14
N HIS A 135 17.23 12.08 2.30
CA HIS A 135 16.29 11.61 1.27
C HIS A 135 14.87 12.02 1.63
N CYS A 136 14.22 12.75 0.74
CA CYS A 136 12.84 13.19 0.84
C CYS A 136 12.07 12.78 -0.42
N GLU A 137 10.74 12.75 -0.33
CA GLU A 137 9.88 12.36 -1.44
C GLU A 137 8.94 13.51 -1.80
N VAL A 138 8.70 13.67 -3.10
CA VAL A 138 7.76 14.65 -3.65
C VAL A 138 6.85 13.95 -4.64
N ASP A 139 5.58 13.82 -4.27
CA ASP A 139 4.55 13.23 -5.11
C ASP A 139 3.80 14.32 -5.87
N PHE A 140 3.77 14.23 -7.18
CA PHE A 140 2.92 15.08 -8.03
C PHE A 140 1.57 14.40 -8.21
N PHE A 141 0.54 15.06 -7.74
CA PHE A 141 -0.82 14.54 -7.64
C PHE A 141 -1.86 15.63 -7.96
N GLY A 142 -3.12 15.35 -7.60
CA GLY A 142 -4.28 16.24 -7.78
C GLY A 142 -5.40 15.49 -8.46
N GLY A 143 -6.06 16.14 -9.41
CA GLY A 143 -6.96 15.47 -10.36
C GLY A 143 -6.13 14.75 -11.43
N GLU A 144 -5.48 15.52 -12.34
CA GLU A 144 -4.50 14.99 -13.28
C GLU A 144 -3.28 15.92 -13.34
N PRO A 145 -2.13 15.53 -12.81
CA PRO A 145 -0.96 16.39 -12.74
C PRO A 145 -0.39 16.80 -14.10
N LEU A 146 -0.54 15.97 -15.14
CA LEU A 146 -0.08 16.31 -16.50
C LEU A 146 -0.87 17.48 -17.13
N MET A 147 -1.99 17.90 -16.56
CA MET A 147 -2.69 19.12 -16.99
C MET A 147 -1.93 20.39 -16.62
N ASN A 148 -0.99 20.31 -15.65
CA ASN A 148 -0.17 21.45 -15.21
C ASN A 148 1.34 21.17 -15.37
N MET A 149 1.76 20.67 -16.53
CA MET A 149 3.18 20.38 -16.82
C MET A 149 4.08 21.60 -16.68
N LYS A 150 3.54 22.82 -16.82
CA LYS A 150 4.32 24.04 -16.58
C LYS A 150 4.84 24.09 -15.14
N THR A 151 3.98 23.88 -14.17
CA THR A 151 4.37 23.85 -12.74
C THR A 151 5.20 22.63 -12.42
N VAL A 152 4.84 21.44 -12.92
CA VAL A 152 5.62 20.21 -12.72
C VAL A 152 7.09 20.43 -13.17
N LYS A 153 7.31 20.96 -14.38
CA LYS A 153 8.65 21.25 -14.91
C LYS A 153 9.41 22.25 -14.02
N ALA A 154 8.78 23.37 -13.69
CA ALA A 154 9.40 24.43 -12.89
C ALA A 154 9.78 23.98 -11.46
N VAL A 155 8.91 23.19 -10.81
CA VAL A 155 9.17 22.65 -9.47
C VAL A 155 10.28 21.60 -9.50
N THR A 156 10.29 20.75 -10.51
CA THR A 156 11.35 19.73 -10.71
C THR A 156 12.71 20.37 -10.90
N GLU A 157 12.83 21.34 -11.78
CA GLU A 157 14.08 22.10 -12.00
C GLU A 157 14.56 22.77 -10.72
N TYR A 158 13.65 23.40 -9.99
CA TYR A 158 13.95 24.01 -8.70
C TYR A 158 14.40 22.99 -7.65
N ALA A 159 13.70 21.86 -7.53
CA ALA A 159 14.10 20.78 -6.63
C ALA A 159 15.52 20.28 -6.91
N ARG A 160 15.88 20.08 -8.19
CA ARG A 160 17.23 19.67 -8.62
C ARG A 160 18.30 20.75 -8.33
N GLN A 161 17.95 22.03 -8.41
CA GLN A 161 18.81 23.11 -7.95
C GLN A 161 19.03 23.05 -6.43
N ARG A 162 17.94 22.92 -5.66
CA ARG A 162 18.01 22.85 -4.19
C ARG A 162 18.77 21.63 -3.69
N GLU A 163 18.74 20.50 -4.40
CA GLU A 163 19.59 19.34 -4.10
C GLU A 163 21.09 19.71 -4.07
N LYS A 164 21.53 20.50 -5.03
CA LYS A 164 22.95 20.93 -5.13
C LYS A 164 23.35 21.88 -4.00
N GLU A 165 22.42 22.74 -3.58
CA GLU A 165 22.64 23.75 -2.53
C GLU A 165 22.61 23.17 -1.12
N THR A 166 21.73 22.18 -0.88
CA THR A 166 21.43 21.68 0.48
C THR A 166 21.99 20.29 0.77
N GLY A 167 22.46 19.56 -0.25
CA GLY A 167 22.86 18.17 -0.15
C GLY A 167 21.70 17.19 0.04
N LYS A 168 20.44 17.65 -0.02
CA LYS A 168 19.26 16.80 -0.02
C LYS A 168 19.12 16.05 -1.34
N LYS A 169 18.28 15.00 -1.35
CA LYS A 169 17.92 14.21 -2.53
C LYS A 169 16.41 14.05 -2.58
N PHE A 170 15.79 14.40 -3.68
CA PHE A 170 14.36 14.28 -3.86
C PHE A 170 14.03 13.12 -4.82
N LYS A 171 13.29 12.14 -4.31
CA LYS A 171 12.63 11.14 -5.15
C LYS A 171 11.31 11.75 -5.65
N LEU A 172 11.14 11.78 -6.97
CA LEU A 172 9.97 12.36 -7.61
C LEU A 172 9.03 11.25 -8.06
N THR A 173 7.78 11.33 -7.68
CA THR A 173 6.73 10.40 -8.08
C THR A 173 5.57 11.16 -8.69
N MET A 174 4.89 10.55 -9.65
CA MET A 174 3.66 11.09 -10.24
C MET A 174 2.62 9.98 -10.40
N THR A 175 1.39 10.27 -9.96
CA THR A 175 0.24 9.43 -10.29
C THR A 175 -0.51 10.06 -11.45
N THR A 176 -0.72 9.30 -12.53
CA THR A 176 -1.40 9.83 -13.72
C THR A 176 -2.42 8.84 -14.29
N ASN A 177 -3.48 9.38 -14.87
CA ASN A 177 -4.46 8.61 -15.63
C ASN A 177 -4.01 8.26 -17.05
N GLY A 178 -2.86 8.77 -17.50
CA GLY A 178 -2.24 8.42 -18.78
C GLY A 178 -2.82 9.05 -20.02
N MET A 179 -3.91 9.78 -19.95
CA MET A 179 -4.54 10.42 -21.12
C MET A 179 -3.63 11.45 -21.81
N LEU A 180 -2.75 12.08 -21.05
CA LEU A 180 -1.82 13.11 -21.52
C LEU A 180 -0.35 12.62 -21.60
N LEU A 181 -0.09 11.33 -21.47
CA LEU A 181 1.23 10.70 -21.69
C LEU A 181 1.53 10.62 -23.20
N ASN A 182 1.88 11.76 -23.79
CA ASN A 182 2.43 11.85 -25.13
C ASN A 182 3.95 11.65 -25.12
N ASP A 183 4.59 11.63 -26.29
CA ASP A 183 6.03 11.38 -26.44
C ASP A 183 6.91 12.40 -25.73
N GLU A 184 6.49 13.67 -25.76
CA GLU A 184 7.22 14.76 -25.09
C GLU A 184 7.18 14.56 -23.56
N ASN A 185 6.00 14.31 -23.00
CA ASN A 185 5.83 14.11 -21.56
C ASN A 185 6.54 12.84 -21.07
N ILE A 186 6.43 11.73 -21.83
CA ILE A 186 7.12 10.48 -21.52
C ILE A 186 8.64 10.70 -21.48
N LYS A 187 9.19 11.32 -22.54
CA LYS A 187 10.62 11.61 -22.60
C LYS A 187 11.06 12.48 -21.43
N TRP A 188 10.34 13.55 -21.15
CA TRP A 188 10.69 14.47 -20.08
C TRP A 188 10.66 13.81 -18.69
N LEU A 189 9.62 13.00 -18.40
CA LEU A 189 9.50 12.24 -17.15
C LEU A 189 10.65 11.24 -16.98
N ASN A 190 11.05 10.57 -18.07
CA ASN A 190 12.18 9.65 -18.06
C ASN A 190 13.53 10.37 -17.83
N ASP A 191 13.74 11.51 -18.50
CA ASP A 191 14.97 12.31 -18.37
C ASP A 191 15.14 12.89 -16.96
N ASN A 192 14.04 13.01 -16.18
CA ASN A 192 14.03 13.56 -14.82
C ASN A 192 13.82 12.50 -13.71
N ASP A 193 13.96 11.21 -14.04
CA ASP A 193 13.90 10.08 -13.09
C ASP A 193 12.61 10.01 -12.27
N PHE A 194 11.47 10.26 -12.91
CA PHE A 194 10.17 10.12 -12.24
C PHE A 194 9.78 8.66 -12.04
N SER A 195 9.41 8.29 -10.83
CA SER A 195 8.60 7.09 -10.59
C SER A 195 7.15 7.35 -10.98
N LEU A 196 6.49 6.38 -11.61
CA LEU A 196 5.13 6.56 -12.11
C LEU A 196 4.16 5.54 -11.53
N VAL A 197 3.03 6.04 -11.08
CA VAL A 197 1.84 5.26 -10.76
C VAL A 197 0.83 5.48 -11.89
N LEU A 198 0.55 4.43 -12.65
CA LEU A 198 -0.27 4.46 -13.85
C LEU A 198 -1.66 3.89 -13.54
N SER A 199 -2.69 4.70 -13.65
CA SER A 199 -4.04 4.32 -13.22
C SER A 199 -4.79 3.55 -14.31
N LEU A 200 -5.08 2.24 -14.06
CA LEU A 200 -5.85 1.36 -14.94
C LEU A 200 -6.59 0.32 -14.12
N ASP A 201 -7.90 0.13 -14.35
CA ASP A 201 -8.73 -0.74 -13.51
C ASP A 201 -8.82 -2.19 -13.98
N GLY A 202 -8.19 -2.56 -15.09
CA GLY A 202 -8.21 -3.93 -15.61
C GLY A 202 -8.81 -4.04 -17.00
N ARG A 203 -9.79 -4.92 -17.19
CA ARG A 203 -10.46 -5.16 -18.48
C ARG A 203 -11.04 -3.86 -19.07
N LYS A 204 -11.10 -3.80 -20.40
CA LYS A 204 -11.58 -2.61 -21.12
C LYS A 204 -12.97 -2.16 -20.68
N GLU A 205 -13.90 -3.09 -20.59
CA GLU A 205 -15.29 -2.79 -20.19
C GLU A 205 -15.38 -2.26 -18.76
N VAL A 206 -14.53 -2.75 -17.84
CA VAL A 206 -14.46 -2.28 -16.45
C VAL A 206 -13.87 -0.86 -16.40
N ASN A 207 -12.72 -0.67 -17.04
CA ASN A 207 -12.06 0.64 -17.08
C ASN A 207 -12.95 1.71 -17.72
N ASP A 208 -13.54 1.43 -18.89
CA ASP A 208 -14.35 2.40 -19.62
C ASP A 208 -15.65 2.73 -18.88
N ALA A 209 -16.24 1.76 -18.16
CA ALA A 209 -17.41 1.99 -17.33
C ALA A 209 -17.11 2.87 -16.11
N MET A 210 -15.92 2.72 -15.48
CA MET A 210 -15.56 3.40 -14.23
C MET A 210 -14.77 4.70 -14.44
N ARG A 211 -14.00 4.81 -15.54
CA ARG A 211 -13.06 5.90 -15.80
C ARG A 211 -13.34 6.61 -17.16
N PRO A 212 -14.56 7.09 -17.41
CA PRO A 212 -14.84 7.85 -18.62
C PRO A 212 -14.08 9.19 -18.63
N ASP A 213 -13.84 9.73 -19.82
CA ASP A 213 -13.38 11.11 -19.98
C ASP A 213 -14.47 12.13 -19.59
N ALA A 214 -14.15 13.41 -19.63
CA ALA A 214 -15.10 14.47 -19.32
C ALA A 214 -16.28 14.53 -20.30
N GLY A 215 -16.16 13.93 -21.50
CA GLY A 215 -17.22 13.77 -22.50
C GLY A 215 -18.03 12.48 -22.35
N GLY A 216 -17.70 11.62 -21.39
CA GLY A 216 -18.39 10.34 -21.16
C GLY A 216 -17.89 9.19 -22.03
N HIS A 217 -16.77 9.35 -22.76
CA HIS A 217 -16.22 8.32 -23.62
C HIS A 217 -15.27 7.39 -22.87
N GLY A 218 -15.14 6.13 -23.35
CA GLY A 218 -14.17 5.17 -22.85
C GLY A 218 -12.72 5.63 -23.08
N THR A 219 -11.84 5.28 -22.16
CA THR A 219 -10.46 5.79 -22.14
C THR A 219 -9.40 4.69 -22.29
N TYR A 220 -9.80 3.42 -22.19
CA TYR A 220 -8.90 2.26 -22.12
C TYR A 220 -7.90 2.21 -23.27
N ASP A 221 -8.37 2.24 -24.53
CA ASP A 221 -7.49 2.05 -25.69
C ASP A 221 -6.38 3.10 -25.76
N ARG A 222 -6.71 4.34 -25.41
CA ARG A 222 -5.74 5.44 -25.36
C ARG A 222 -4.75 5.27 -24.22
N ILE A 223 -5.25 4.94 -23.03
CA ILE A 223 -4.45 4.77 -21.82
C ILE A 223 -3.46 3.60 -21.99
N VAL A 224 -3.94 2.42 -22.39
CA VAL A 224 -3.10 1.22 -22.59
C VAL A 224 -2.01 1.46 -23.63
N LYS A 225 -2.35 2.11 -24.75
CA LYS A 225 -1.36 2.49 -25.77
C LYS A 225 -0.25 3.38 -25.20
N ASN A 226 -0.64 4.41 -24.42
CA ASN A 226 0.30 5.35 -23.82
C ASN A 226 1.16 4.66 -22.74
N PHE A 227 0.57 3.78 -21.92
CA PHE A 227 1.29 3.05 -20.87
C PHE A 227 2.32 2.07 -21.46
N LYS A 228 1.95 1.28 -22.47
CA LYS A 228 2.90 0.41 -23.18
C LYS A 228 4.08 1.20 -23.73
N LYS A 229 3.83 2.36 -24.34
CA LYS A 229 4.87 3.22 -24.85
C LYS A 229 5.76 3.78 -23.74
N CYS A 230 5.16 4.22 -22.64
CA CYS A 230 5.87 4.73 -21.48
C CYS A 230 6.79 3.66 -20.88
N ILE A 231 6.28 2.47 -20.60
CA ILE A 231 7.03 1.36 -20.00
C ILE A 231 8.17 0.92 -20.95
N ALA A 232 7.90 0.75 -22.25
CA ALA A 232 8.90 0.35 -23.22
C ALA A 232 10.05 1.37 -23.37
N SER A 233 9.82 2.63 -23.03
CA SER A 233 10.84 3.69 -23.08
C SER A 233 11.71 3.79 -21.81
N ARG A 234 11.39 3.04 -20.75
CA ARG A 234 12.11 3.06 -19.47
C ARG A 234 13.45 2.34 -19.58
N LYS A 235 14.52 2.98 -19.10
CA LYS A 235 15.83 2.36 -18.95
C LYS A 235 15.81 1.44 -17.72
N GLY A 236 15.96 0.14 -17.93
CA GLY A 236 15.93 -0.84 -16.83
C GLY A 236 14.54 -1.46 -16.59
N GLY A 237 13.56 -1.22 -17.48
CA GLY A 237 12.22 -1.77 -17.37
C GLY A 237 11.36 -1.08 -16.31
N ASP A 238 10.49 -1.84 -15.67
CA ASP A 238 9.53 -1.33 -14.68
C ASP A 238 10.21 -0.90 -13.37
N TRP A 239 11.40 -1.43 -13.08
CA TRP A 239 12.18 -1.12 -11.88
C TRP A 239 13.65 -1.01 -12.22
N ASP A 240 14.28 0.14 -11.99
CA ASP A 240 15.69 0.33 -12.24
C ASP A 240 16.54 0.41 -10.96
N TYR A 241 17.88 0.28 -11.12
CA TYR A 241 18.84 0.30 -10.02
C TYR A 241 18.90 1.62 -9.24
N ARG A 242 18.32 2.70 -9.76
CA ARG A 242 18.20 4.01 -9.12
C ARG A 242 17.00 4.09 -8.19
N GLY A 243 16.18 3.04 -8.14
CA GLY A 243 14.92 3.00 -7.40
C GLY A 243 13.78 3.77 -8.07
N VAL A 244 13.90 4.04 -9.37
CA VAL A 244 12.80 4.56 -10.20
C VAL A 244 11.92 3.38 -10.59
N TYR A 245 10.64 3.49 -10.35
CA TYR A 245 9.69 2.41 -10.63
C TYR A 245 8.49 2.91 -11.44
N THR A 246 7.86 1.98 -12.12
CA THR A 246 6.60 2.21 -12.83
C THR A 246 5.69 1.02 -12.55
N TYR A 247 4.50 1.27 -12.04
CA TYR A 247 3.51 0.23 -11.81
C TYR A 247 2.10 0.70 -12.11
N LEU A 248 1.22 -0.27 -12.41
CA LEU A 248 -0.19 0.00 -12.59
C LEU A 248 -0.92 -0.06 -11.25
N ARG A 249 -1.84 0.88 -11.07
CA ARG A 249 -2.76 0.87 -9.94
C ARG A 249 -4.20 0.93 -10.43
N GLY A 250 -4.95 -0.13 -10.15
CA GLY A 250 -6.36 -0.26 -10.42
C GLY A 250 -7.22 -0.17 -9.17
N THR A 251 -8.52 0.00 -9.39
CA THR A 251 -9.55 -0.01 -8.35
C THR A 251 -10.64 -0.99 -8.74
N TYR A 252 -10.99 -1.92 -7.85
CA TYR A 252 -12.16 -2.76 -8.03
C TYR A 252 -13.32 -2.27 -7.15
N THR A 253 -14.54 -2.50 -7.63
CA THR A 253 -15.78 -2.02 -7.02
C THR A 253 -16.76 -3.19 -6.84
N HIS A 254 -17.90 -2.93 -6.23
CA HIS A 254 -19.00 -3.90 -6.18
C HIS A 254 -19.37 -4.47 -7.56
N ASN A 255 -19.21 -3.67 -8.62
CA ASN A 255 -19.57 -4.08 -9.99
C ASN A 255 -18.58 -5.04 -10.66
N ASN A 256 -17.35 -5.14 -10.18
CA ASN A 256 -16.30 -6.01 -10.69
C ASN A 256 -15.58 -6.79 -9.58
N MET A 257 -16.35 -7.44 -8.73
CA MET A 257 -15.79 -8.29 -7.67
C MET A 257 -15.01 -9.51 -8.20
N ASP A 258 -15.07 -9.80 -9.50
CA ASP A 258 -14.23 -10.78 -10.20
C ASP A 258 -12.88 -10.19 -10.65
N PHE A 259 -12.26 -9.40 -9.75
CA PHE A 259 -11.07 -8.60 -10.03
C PHE A 259 -9.81 -9.43 -10.38
N THR A 260 -9.79 -10.73 -10.12
CA THR A 260 -8.74 -11.63 -10.64
C THR A 260 -8.66 -11.53 -12.16
N LYS A 261 -9.80 -11.45 -12.85
CA LYS A 261 -9.84 -11.28 -14.31
C LYS A 261 -9.24 -9.94 -14.75
N ASP A 262 -9.44 -8.89 -13.94
CA ASP A 262 -8.89 -7.56 -14.20
C ASP A 262 -7.37 -7.55 -14.04
N VAL A 263 -6.86 -8.15 -12.95
CA VAL A 263 -5.42 -8.34 -12.72
C VAL A 263 -4.80 -9.13 -13.87
N LEU A 264 -5.36 -10.28 -14.22
CA LEU A 264 -4.82 -11.14 -15.28
C LEU A 264 -4.90 -10.48 -16.66
N SER A 265 -5.94 -9.72 -16.94
CA SER A 265 -6.06 -8.93 -18.17
C SER A 265 -4.92 -7.92 -18.32
N MET A 266 -4.57 -7.22 -17.25
CA MET A 266 -3.42 -6.29 -17.25
C MET A 266 -2.10 -7.03 -17.50
N VAL A 267 -1.91 -8.20 -16.87
CA VAL A 267 -0.71 -9.05 -17.10
C VAL A 267 -0.64 -9.52 -18.54
N ASP A 268 -1.77 -9.94 -19.13
CA ASP A 268 -1.83 -10.41 -20.51
C ASP A 268 -1.60 -9.27 -21.52
N GLU A 269 -1.86 -8.01 -21.13
CA GLU A 269 -1.45 -6.82 -21.88
C GLU A 269 0.06 -6.52 -21.80
N GLY A 270 0.81 -7.26 -20.96
CA GLY A 270 2.26 -7.13 -20.79
C GLY A 270 2.68 -6.22 -19.64
N PHE A 271 1.77 -5.90 -18.70
CA PHE A 271 2.10 -5.14 -17.51
C PHE A 271 2.49 -6.08 -16.36
N ASN A 272 3.71 -5.94 -15.83
CA ASN A 272 4.28 -6.93 -14.90
C ASN A 272 4.27 -6.48 -13.43
N ILE A 273 4.03 -5.20 -13.14
CA ILE A 273 3.98 -4.67 -11.77
C ILE A 273 2.62 -4.00 -11.54
N LEU A 274 1.85 -4.59 -10.63
CA LEU A 274 0.42 -4.28 -10.46
C LEU A 274 0.06 -4.08 -8.99
N SER A 275 -0.89 -3.17 -8.75
CA SER A 275 -1.62 -2.99 -7.50
C SER A 275 -3.09 -2.81 -7.82
N VAL A 276 -3.98 -3.52 -7.14
CA VAL A 276 -5.43 -3.34 -7.29
C VAL A 276 -6.07 -3.21 -5.91
N GLU A 277 -6.75 -2.09 -5.69
CA GLU A 277 -7.29 -1.71 -4.39
C GLU A 277 -8.82 -1.79 -4.37
N PRO A 278 -9.44 -2.15 -3.25
CA PRO A 278 -10.88 -1.99 -3.09
C PRO A 278 -11.28 -0.53 -3.10
N VAL A 279 -12.39 -0.22 -3.76
CA VAL A 279 -13.00 1.10 -3.64
C VAL A 279 -13.44 1.35 -2.19
N VAL A 280 -13.31 2.59 -1.74
CA VAL A 280 -13.83 3.02 -0.44
C VAL A 280 -14.81 4.16 -0.67
N MET A 281 -16.09 3.84 -0.55
CA MET A 281 -17.20 4.77 -0.73
C MET A 281 -18.27 4.46 0.31
N LYS A 282 -18.75 5.49 0.98
CA LYS A 282 -19.87 5.40 1.91
C LYS A 282 -21.15 5.72 1.17
N ASP A 283 -22.22 5.00 1.47
CA ASP A 283 -23.57 5.23 0.91
C ASP A 283 -23.61 5.24 -0.65
N SER A 284 -22.83 4.37 -1.27
CA SER A 284 -22.70 4.25 -2.72
C SER A 284 -22.90 2.82 -3.19
N PRO A 285 -23.60 2.59 -4.32
CA PRO A 285 -23.75 1.24 -4.88
C PRO A 285 -22.43 0.66 -5.43
N LEU A 286 -21.37 1.45 -5.51
CA LEU A 286 -20.04 0.98 -5.90
C LEU A 286 -19.23 0.50 -4.69
N GLY A 287 -19.59 0.95 -3.47
CA GLY A 287 -18.94 0.58 -2.21
C GLY A 287 -19.24 -0.86 -1.81
N PHE A 288 -18.49 -1.37 -0.87
CA PHE A 288 -18.65 -2.71 -0.32
C PHE A 288 -19.40 -2.69 1.01
N THR A 289 -20.17 -3.76 1.24
CA THR A 289 -20.86 -4.07 2.48
C THR A 289 -20.32 -5.38 3.08
N GLU A 290 -20.78 -5.74 4.26
CA GLU A 290 -20.44 -7.03 4.88
C GLU A 290 -20.93 -8.24 4.03
N GLU A 291 -22.04 -8.07 3.29
CA GLU A 291 -22.60 -9.10 2.42
C GLU A 291 -21.67 -9.48 1.26
N ASP A 292 -20.78 -8.58 0.84
CA ASP A 292 -19.82 -8.80 -0.24
C ASP A 292 -18.59 -9.61 0.22
N LEU A 293 -18.32 -9.64 1.52
CA LEU A 293 -17.09 -10.22 2.07
C LEU A 293 -16.86 -11.69 1.69
N PRO A 294 -17.86 -12.59 1.70
CA PRO A 294 -17.65 -13.97 1.30
C PRO A 294 -17.12 -14.07 -0.14
N ARG A 295 -17.73 -13.32 -1.07
CA ARG A 295 -17.34 -13.32 -2.47
C ARG A 295 -15.95 -12.71 -2.69
N ILE A 296 -15.63 -11.62 -1.99
CA ILE A 296 -14.30 -11.00 -2.06
C ILE A 296 -13.23 -11.95 -1.52
N ARG A 297 -13.50 -12.69 -0.44
CA ARG A 297 -12.59 -13.70 0.12
C ARG A 297 -12.29 -14.81 -0.90
N GLU A 298 -13.32 -15.37 -1.52
CA GLU A 298 -13.16 -16.36 -2.60
C GLU A 298 -12.34 -15.81 -3.77
N GLU A 299 -12.55 -14.55 -4.12
CA GLU A 299 -11.83 -13.95 -5.24
C GLU A 299 -10.34 -13.73 -4.94
N TYR A 300 -9.97 -13.41 -3.70
CA TYR A 300 -8.56 -13.41 -3.29
C TYR A 300 -7.95 -14.81 -3.32
N ASP A 301 -8.70 -15.87 -2.98
CA ASP A 301 -8.24 -17.26 -3.12
C ASP A 301 -7.98 -17.59 -4.60
N ARG A 302 -8.90 -17.23 -5.50
CA ARG A 302 -8.72 -17.40 -6.95
C ARG A 302 -7.50 -16.63 -7.49
N LEU A 303 -7.31 -15.41 -7.02
CA LEU A 303 -6.13 -14.63 -7.40
C LEU A 303 -4.84 -15.29 -6.93
N THR A 304 -4.83 -15.82 -5.70
CA THR A 304 -3.69 -16.56 -5.14
C THR A 304 -3.35 -17.79 -5.99
N GLU A 305 -4.34 -18.60 -6.33
CA GLU A 305 -4.17 -19.77 -7.19
C GLU A 305 -3.63 -19.39 -8.58
N ALA A 306 -4.20 -18.35 -9.18
CA ALA A 306 -3.78 -17.87 -10.50
C ALA A 306 -2.35 -17.29 -10.46
N TYR A 307 -2.00 -16.57 -9.41
CA TYR A 307 -0.65 -16.01 -9.17
C TYR A 307 0.39 -17.13 -9.09
N MET A 308 0.17 -18.12 -8.21
CA MET A 308 1.08 -19.27 -8.04
C MET A 308 1.19 -20.12 -9.29
N LYS A 309 0.08 -20.35 -9.99
CA LYS A 309 0.09 -21.06 -11.27
C LYS A 309 0.98 -20.36 -12.30
N ARG A 310 0.79 -19.05 -12.51
CA ARG A 310 1.61 -18.27 -13.45
C ARG A 310 3.08 -18.24 -13.05
N HIS A 311 3.37 -18.17 -11.77
CA HIS A 311 4.74 -18.22 -11.24
C HIS A 311 5.42 -19.54 -11.62
N ARG A 312 4.76 -20.69 -11.39
CA ARG A 312 5.27 -22.03 -11.72
C ARG A 312 5.46 -22.25 -13.22
N GLU A 313 4.63 -21.60 -14.04
CA GLU A 313 4.72 -21.64 -15.50
C GLU A 313 5.80 -20.68 -16.07
N GLY A 314 6.57 -19.99 -15.24
CA GLY A 314 7.57 -19.00 -15.68
C GLY A 314 6.97 -17.71 -16.26
N ARG A 315 5.69 -17.46 -16.02
CA ARG A 315 4.93 -16.25 -16.41
C ARG A 315 4.53 -15.40 -15.22
N GLY A 316 5.37 -15.39 -14.16
CA GLY A 316 5.14 -14.65 -12.94
C GLY A 316 5.07 -13.14 -13.19
N PHE A 317 4.36 -12.45 -12.31
CA PHE A 317 4.25 -11.01 -12.28
C PHE A 317 4.35 -10.50 -10.84
N TRP A 318 4.64 -9.22 -10.67
CA TRP A 318 4.72 -8.62 -9.35
C TRP A 318 3.36 -8.03 -8.96
N PHE A 319 2.67 -8.69 -8.03
CA PHE A 319 1.47 -8.14 -7.42
C PHE A 319 1.82 -7.51 -6.07
N PHE A 320 1.73 -6.19 -5.98
CA PHE A 320 2.21 -5.40 -4.83
C PHE A 320 1.77 -5.98 -3.48
N HIS A 321 0.52 -6.39 -3.38
CA HIS A 321 -0.08 -6.87 -2.13
C HIS A 321 0.37 -8.26 -1.70
N PHE A 322 0.96 -9.05 -2.58
CA PHE A 322 1.51 -10.37 -2.26
C PHE A 322 3.02 -10.33 -1.95
N ASN A 323 3.64 -9.16 -2.11
CA ASN A 323 5.05 -8.99 -1.82
C ASN A 323 5.25 -8.53 -0.38
N MET A 324 5.52 -9.48 0.50
CA MET A 324 5.84 -9.28 1.90
C MET A 324 7.23 -9.86 2.19
N ASP A 325 8.05 -9.13 2.92
CA ASP A 325 9.26 -9.68 3.50
C ASP A 325 8.89 -10.36 4.84
N LEU A 326 9.01 -11.67 4.88
CA LEU A 326 8.76 -12.49 6.07
C LEU A 326 10.05 -12.86 6.80
N SER A 327 11.24 -12.51 6.27
CA SER A 327 12.52 -12.99 6.78
C SER A 327 13.03 -12.22 8.01
N ASN A 328 12.56 -10.99 8.24
CA ASN A 328 13.12 -10.11 9.27
C ASN A 328 12.11 -9.65 10.34
N GLY A 329 10.91 -10.21 10.34
CA GLY A 329 9.82 -9.75 11.20
C GLY A 329 9.38 -8.29 10.90
N PRO A 330 8.40 -7.75 11.62
CA PRO A 330 7.95 -6.38 11.41
C PRO A 330 8.89 -5.39 12.12
N CYS A 331 9.37 -4.38 11.39
CA CYS A 331 9.96 -3.20 12.03
C CYS A 331 8.84 -2.40 12.71
N VAL A 332 8.63 -2.58 14.00
CA VAL A 332 7.52 -2.02 14.78
C VAL A 332 7.42 -0.50 14.62
N ALA A 333 8.54 0.23 14.66
CA ALA A 333 8.52 1.68 14.48
C ALA A 333 7.89 2.13 13.15
N LYS A 334 8.02 1.32 12.08
CA LYS A 334 7.41 1.57 10.77
C LYS A 334 5.99 1.00 10.66
N ARG A 335 5.62 0.07 11.55
CA ARG A 335 4.36 -0.67 11.47
C ARG A 335 3.27 -0.16 12.41
N LEU A 336 3.64 0.71 13.36
CA LEU A 336 2.68 1.36 14.26
C LEU A 336 1.70 2.24 13.49
N LEU A 337 2.18 2.98 12.49
CA LEU A 337 1.40 3.79 11.57
C LEU A 337 1.80 3.45 10.12
N GLY A 338 0.84 3.46 9.21
CA GLY A 338 1.09 3.12 7.81
C GLY A 338 1.88 4.20 7.07
N CYS A 339 1.17 5.20 6.53
CA CYS A 339 1.75 6.19 5.59
C CYS A 339 2.38 7.42 6.24
N GLY A 340 2.24 7.60 7.57
CA GLY A 340 2.72 8.79 8.27
C GLY A 340 1.92 10.08 8.02
N ALA A 341 0.68 9.95 7.52
CA ALA A 341 -0.20 11.10 7.25
C ALA A 341 -0.30 12.05 8.44
N GLY A 342 -0.21 13.34 8.19
CA GLY A 342 -0.34 14.41 9.16
C GLY A 342 0.91 14.70 10.01
N HIS A 343 1.95 13.84 9.99
CA HIS A 343 3.14 14.06 10.83
C HIS A 343 4.49 13.73 10.16
N GLU A 344 4.53 12.87 9.15
CA GLU A 344 5.70 12.60 8.32
C GLU A 344 5.43 12.83 6.83
N TYR A 345 4.18 12.78 6.44
CA TYR A 345 3.67 13.01 5.10
C TYR A 345 2.54 14.03 5.18
N VAL A 346 2.55 15.03 4.31
CA VAL A 346 1.50 16.05 4.19
C VAL A 346 1.17 16.33 2.72
N ALA A 347 -0.07 16.73 2.46
CA ALA A 347 -0.46 17.26 1.16
C ALA A 347 -0.39 18.79 1.17
N VAL A 348 0.05 19.35 0.04
CA VAL A 348 0.09 20.79 -0.23
C VAL A 348 -0.97 21.09 -1.28
N ALA A 349 -2.01 21.82 -0.92
CA ALA A 349 -3.04 22.27 -1.85
C ALA A 349 -2.47 23.30 -2.85
N GLU A 350 -3.23 23.59 -3.89
CA GLU A 350 -2.80 24.51 -4.97
C GLU A 350 -2.50 25.93 -4.50
N ASN A 351 -3.09 26.35 -3.38
CA ASN A 351 -2.90 27.68 -2.74
C ASN A 351 -1.77 27.66 -1.68
N GLY A 352 -1.20 26.47 -1.38
CA GLY A 352 -0.16 26.31 -0.36
C GLY A 352 -0.66 25.83 1.00
N ASP A 353 -1.93 25.62 1.20
CA ASP A 353 -2.48 25.06 2.44
C ASP A 353 -1.99 23.62 2.67
N LEU A 354 -1.72 23.27 3.93
CA LEU A 354 -1.24 21.96 4.35
C LEU A 354 -2.36 21.10 4.93
N TYR A 355 -2.43 19.85 4.49
CA TYR A 355 -3.39 18.84 4.96
C TYR A 355 -2.67 17.52 5.32
N PRO A 356 -3.26 16.65 6.17
CA PRO A 356 -2.64 15.38 6.56
C PRO A 356 -2.28 14.47 5.39
N CYS A 357 -3.12 14.40 4.37
CA CYS A 357 -2.85 13.75 3.09
C CYS A 357 -3.80 14.27 2.00
N HIS A 358 -3.59 13.82 0.76
CA HIS A 358 -4.40 14.24 -0.40
C HIS A 358 -5.90 13.95 -0.24
N GLN A 359 -6.30 12.96 0.57
CA GLN A 359 -7.72 12.66 0.83
C GLN A 359 -8.38 13.63 1.82
N PHE A 360 -7.60 14.41 2.57
CA PHE A 360 -8.11 15.41 3.50
C PHE A 360 -8.11 16.83 2.93
N VAL A 361 -7.59 17.03 1.70
CA VAL A 361 -7.58 18.35 1.04
C VAL A 361 -8.99 18.90 0.96
N GLY A 362 -9.16 20.16 1.41
CA GLY A 362 -10.45 20.86 1.43
C GLY A 362 -11.42 20.44 2.54
N ARG A 363 -11.11 19.43 3.36
CA ARG A 363 -11.98 19.04 4.47
C ARG A 363 -11.84 20.00 5.64
N GLU A 364 -12.97 20.49 6.12
CA GLU A 364 -13.04 21.34 7.31
C GLU A 364 -12.43 20.62 8.53
N GLY A 365 -11.68 21.37 9.35
CA GLY A 365 -11.02 20.85 10.56
C GLY A 365 -9.71 20.10 10.32
N TYR A 366 -9.31 19.83 9.06
CA TYR A 366 -8.07 19.09 8.76
C TYR A 366 -6.94 19.95 8.23
N LYS A 367 -7.08 21.27 8.17
CA LYS A 367 -5.98 22.16 7.80
C LYS A 367 -4.90 22.17 8.89
N LEU A 368 -3.64 21.87 8.50
CA LEU A 368 -2.49 21.86 9.40
C LEU A 368 -1.83 23.24 9.53
N GLY A 369 -1.98 24.08 8.56
CA GLY A 369 -1.31 25.36 8.36
C GLY A 369 -1.09 25.62 6.89
N ASP A 370 0.01 26.28 6.51
CA ASP A 370 0.40 26.51 5.13
C ASP A 370 1.91 26.46 4.94
N ILE A 371 2.36 26.51 3.69
CA ILE A 371 3.81 26.43 3.36
C ILE A 371 4.59 27.69 3.77
N TYR A 372 3.96 28.80 4.10
CA TYR A 372 4.61 30.08 4.46
C TYR A 372 4.86 30.17 5.96
N GLU A 373 3.84 29.87 6.76
CA GLU A 373 3.91 29.90 8.22
C GLU A 373 4.29 28.54 8.82
N GLY A 374 4.18 27.48 8.02
CA GLY A 374 4.42 26.10 8.45
C GLY A 374 3.18 25.46 9.10
N ILE A 375 3.41 24.43 9.91
CA ILE A 375 2.34 23.73 10.64
C ILE A 375 1.99 24.54 11.89
N THR A 376 0.88 25.25 11.84
CA THR A 376 0.36 26.09 12.92
C THR A 376 -0.60 25.34 13.86
N ASN A 377 -1.33 24.33 13.32
CA ASN A 377 -2.13 23.44 14.13
C ASN A 377 -1.26 22.29 14.67
N THR A 378 -0.84 22.39 15.93
CA THR A 378 0.05 21.40 16.56
C THR A 378 -0.68 20.19 17.14
N GLU A 379 -1.98 20.30 17.39
CA GLU A 379 -2.79 19.23 17.96
C GLU A 379 -3.10 18.14 16.90
N LEU A 380 -3.39 18.54 15.68
CA LEU A 380 -3.77 17.62 14.62
C LEU A 380 -2.64 16.64 14.24
N PRO A 381 -1.38 17.05 14.03
CA PRO A 381 -0.28 16.10 13.84
C PRO A 381 -0.08 15.13 15.01
N GLN A 382 -0.28 15.61 16.25
CA GLN A 382 -0.22 14.76 17.43
C GLN A 382 -1.36 13.72 17.41
N TYR A 383 -2.59 14.14 17.11
CA TYR A 383 -3.75 13.25 16.99
C TYR A 383 -3.52 12.15 15.95
N PHE A 384 -2.97 12.48 14.77
CA PHE A 384 -2.62 11.49 13.76
C PHE A 384 -1.54 10.52 14.24
N ARG A 385 -0.49 11.00 14.87
CA ARG A 385 0.60 10.18 15.40
C ARG A 385 0.14 9.25 16.52
N GLU A 386 -0.72 9.73 17.40
CA GLU A 386 -1.27 8.93 18.51
C GLU A 386 -2.33 7.91 18.04
N SER A 387 -2.83 8.06 16.81
CA SER A 387 -3.80 7.13 16.22
C SER A 387 -3.13 5.89 15.62
N HIS A 388 -2.15 5.31 16.33
CA HIS A 388 -1.43 4.09 15.97
C HIS A 388 -2.14 2.81 16.44
N VAL A 389 -1.69 1.66 15.93
CA VAL A 389 -2.36 0.36 16.15
C VAL A 389 -2.57 0.01 17.62
N LEU A 390 -1.65 0.36 18.51
CA LEU A 390 -1.75 0.05 19.94
C LEU A 390 -2.72 0.98 20.69
N ASN A 391 -3.09 2.14 20.09
CA ASN A 391 -4.06 3.08 20.64
C ASN A 391 -5.45 2.97 20.01
N LYS A 392 -5.60 2.17 18.96
CA LYS A 392 -6.89 1.86 18.34
C LYS A 392 -7.44 0.58 18.96
N GLU A 393 -8.58 0.67 19.64
CA GLU A 393 -9.20 -0.43 20.39
C GLU A 393 -9.28 -1.74 19.56
N LYS A 394 -9.88 -1.67 18.36
CA LYS A 394 -10.01 -2.83 17.46
C LYS A 394 -8.69 -3.32 16.85
N CYS A 395 -7.64 -2.49 16.86
CA CYS A 395 -6.37 -2.86 16.24
C CYS A 395 -5.41 -3.48 17.24
N ARG A 396 -5.47 -3.10 18.53
CA ARG A 396 -4.53 -3.56 19.55
C ARG A 396 -4.45 -5.08 19.65
N ASP A 397 -5.60 -5.76 19.56
CA ASP A 397 -5.70 -7.23 19.68
C ASP A 397 -5.84 -7.92 18.30
N CYS A 398 -5.68 -7.17 17.19
CA CYS A 398 -5.79 -7.70 15.84
C CYS A 398 -4.51 -8.41 15.43
N TRP A 399 -4.61 -9.65 14.93
CA TRP A 399 -3.46 -10.40 14.44
C TRP A 399 -2.72 -9.68 13.30
N ALA A 400 -3.43 -8.91 12.47
CA ALA A 400 -2.87 -8.21 11.33
C ALA A 400 -2.22 -6.85 11.68
N ARG A 401 -2.18 -6.46 12.98
CA ARG A 401 -1.83 -5.08 13.40
C ARG A 401 -0.54 -4.55 12.82
N PHE A 402 0.52 -5.33 12.85
CA PHE A 402 1.85 -4.88 12.37
C PHE A 402 2.07 -5.05 10.87
N PHE A 403 1.16 -5.70 10.16
CA PHE A 403 1.17 -5.80 8.69
C PHE A 403 0.19 -4.81 8.05
N CYS A 404 -0.94 -4.54 8.71
CA CYS A 404 -1.95 -3.56 8.28
C CYS A 404 -1.60 -2.12 8.68
N SER A 405 -0.92 -1.93 9.82
CA SER A 405 -0.58 -0.62 10.41
C SER A 405 -1.79 0.27 10.71
N GLY A 406 -2.94 -0.35 11.07
CA GLY A 406 -4.13 0.36 11.53
C GLY A 406 -5.05 0.93 10.47
N GLY A 407 -4.85 0.56 9.19
CA GLY A 407 -5.68 0.98 8.07
C GLY A 407 -5.50 2.45 7.67
N CYS A 408 -6.35 2.93 6.76
CA CYS A 408 -6.32 4.30 6.26
C CYS A 408 -7.11 5.24 7.18
N HIS A 409 -6.48 6.32 7.65
CA HIS A 409 -7.12 7.34 8.47
C HIS A 409 -8.28 8.06 7.75
N ALA A 410 -8.13 8.31 6.45
CA ALA A 410 -9.18 8.97 5.67
C ALA A 410 -10.41 8.07 5.48
N ASN A 411 -10.21 6.74 5.37
CA ASN A 411 -11.32 5.79 5.33
C ASN A 411 -12.04 5.72 6.68
N ALA A 412 -11.27 5.69 7.79
CA ALA A 412 -11.82 5.72 9.14
C ALA A 412 -12.66 6.99 9.40
N ASP A 413 -12.15 8.15 9.01
CA ASP A 413 -12.86 9.42 9.09
C ASP A 413 -14.14 9.41 8.24
N LEU A 414 -14.08 8.92 7.01
CA LEU A 414 -15.23 8.86 6.10
C LEU A 414 -16.41 8.07 6.70
N PHE A 415 -16.11 6.93 7.35
CA PHE A 415 -17.16 6.06 7.88
C PHE A 415 -17.62 6.45 9.29
N HIS A 416 -16.71 6.93 10.13
CA HIS A 416 -16.96 7.11 11.57
C HIS A 416 -16.78 8.54 12.08
N GLY A 417 -16.22 9.47 11.27
CA GLY A 417 -15.82 10.80 11.75
C GLY A 417 -14.71 10.78 12.79
N ASP A 418 -13.99 9.65 12.92
CA ASP A 418 -12.90 9.45 13.88
C ASP A 418 -11.82 8.56 13.26
N ILE A 419 -10.62 9.10 13.05
CA ILE A 419 -9.50 8.38 12.43
C ILE A 419 -9.01 7.17 13.24
N ARG A 420 -9.42 7.04 14.51
CA ARG A 420 -9.08 5.93 15.40
C ARG A 420 -10.01 4.72 15.23
N LYS A 421 -11.17 4.90 14.64
CA LYS A 421 -12.15 3.83 14.40
C LYS A 421 -11.97 3.27 12.99
N PRO A 422 -11.34 2.10 12.83
CA PRO A 422 -11.07 1.56 11.51
C PRO A 422 -12.36 1.19 10.77
N TYR A 423 -12.33 1.32 9.44
CA TYR A 423 -13.41 0.88 8.55
C TYR A 423 -13.47 -0.66 8.52
N GLU A 424 -14.52 -1.28 9.05
CA GLU A 424 -14.62 -2.70 9.35
C GLU A 424 -14.53 -3.58 8.09
N VAL A 425 -15.32 -3.28 7.07
CA VAL A 425 -15.27 -4.04 5.81
C VAL A 425 -13.86 -4.01 5.20
N GLY A 426 -13.21 -2.85 5.25
CA GLY A 426 -11.81 -2.70 4.84
C GLY A 426 -10.84 -3.53 5.70
N CYS A 427 -11.11 -3.70 7.00
CA CYS A 427 -10.33 -4.57 7.87
C CYS A 427 -10.41 -6.04 7.42
N GLU A 428 -11.60 -6.53 7.11
CA GLU A 428 -11.81 -7.92 6.70
C GLU A 428 -11.18 -8.20 5.32
N ILE A 429 -11.30 -7.26 4.37
CA ILE A 429 -10.62 -7.36 3.08
C ILE A 429 -9.10 -7.38 3.27
N GLN A 430 -8.56 -6.51 4.15
CA GLN A 430 -7.13 -6.45 4.41
C GLN A 430 -6.60 -7.71 5.08
N LYS A 431 -7.33 -8.29 6.05
CA LYS A 431 -6.96 -9.55 6.68
C LYS A 431 -6.86 -10.66 5.64
N LYS A 432 -7.89 -10.82 4.78
CA LYS A 432 -7.88 -11.85 3.73
C LYS A 432 -6.71 -11.66 2.75
N ARG A 433 -6.44 -10.42 2.36
CA ARG A 433 -5.31 -10.08 1.50
C ARG A 433 -3.96 -10.46 2.15
N LEU A 434 -3.81 -10.23 3.45
CA LEU A 434 -2.62 -10.61 4.20
C LEU A 434 -2.47 -12.12 4.34
N GLU A 435 -3.55 -12.86 4.62
CA GLU A 435 -3.54 -14.33 4.62
C GLU A 435 -3.01 -14.88 3.28
N CYS A 436 -3.54 -14.38 2.16
CA CYS A 436 -3.09 -14.76 0.82
C CYS A 436 -1.61 -14.38 0.58
N ALA A 437 -1.19 -13.19 1.02
CA ALA A 437 0.19 -12.75 0.87
C ALA A 437 1.18 -13.62 1.66
N ILE A 438 0.84 -13.95 2.92
CA ILE A 438 1.65 -14.83 3.77
C ILE A 438 1.74 -16.22 3.12
N LEU A 439 0.62 -16.79 2.69
CA LEU A 439 0.60 -18.08 2.01
C LEU A 439 1.46 -18.08 0.75
N VAL A 440 1.34 -17.05 -0.10
CA VAL A 440 2.15 -16.94 -1.32
C VAL A 440 3.65 -16.93 -0.98
N GLN A 441 4.08 -16.11 -0.03
CA GLN A 441 5.50 -16.02 0.34
C GLN A 441 6.01 -17.31 0.96
N ALA A 442 5.22 -17.96 1.81
CA ALA A 442 5.56 -19.26 2.39
C ALA A 442 5.74 -20.34 1.31
N LEU A 443 4.81 -20.44 0.34
CA LEU A 443 4.90 -21.39 -0.76
C LEU A 443 6.11 -21.12 -1.68
N LEU A 444 6.39 -19.85 -1.97
CA LEU A 444 7.56 -19.48 -2.79
C LEU A 444 8.87 -19.82 -2.08
N ALA A 445 8.93 -19.66 -0.75
CA ALA A 445 10.09 -20.05 0.05
C ALA A 445 10.31 -21.58 0.02
N LEU A 446 9.25 -22.37 0.22
CA LEU A 446 9.32 -23.84 0.16
C LEU A 446 9.78 -24.32 -1.23
N GLU A 447 9.17 -23.83 -2.31
CA GLU A 447 9.55 -24.21 -3.68
C GLU A 447 11.01 -23.84 -4.01
N LYS A 448 11.54 -22.80 -3.37
CA LYS A 448 12.95 -22.41 -3.52
C LYS A 448 13.86 -23.39 -2.79
N MET A 449 13.54 -23.76 -1.53
CA MET A 449 14.31 -24.73 -0.74
C MET A 449 14.36 -26.10 -1.42
N GLU A 450 13.23 -26.61 -1.89
CA GLU A 450 13.16 -27.89 -2.63
C GLU A 450 14.06 -27.91 -3.88
N LYS A 451 14.13 -26.81 -4.63
CA LYS A 451 15.02 -26.67 -5.79
C LYS A 451 16.50 -26.64 -5.42
N GLU A 452 16.85 -25.97 -4.32
CA GLU A 452 18.21 -25.90 -3.82
C GLU A 452 18.70 -27.27 -3.33
N GLU A 453 17.85 -28.03 -2.63
CA GLU A 453 18.14 -29.39 -2.19
C GLU A 453 18.34 -30.36 -3.38
N GLN A 454 17.48 -30.29 -4.41
CA GLN A 454 17.64 -31.09 -5.62
C GLN A 454 18.95 -30.77 -6.36
N THR A 455 19.32 -29.49 -6.43
CA THR A 455 20.56 -29.07 -7.10
C THR A 455 21.81 -29.54 -6.34
N THR A 456 21.76 -29.61 -5.01
CA THR A 456 22.86 -30.10 -4.18
C THR A 456 22.95 -31.63 -4.17
N ALA A 457 21.85 -32.34 -4.42
CA ALA A 457 21.85 -33.82 -4.51
C ALA A 457 22.35 -34.33 -5.86
N ASP A 458 22.25 -33.52 -6.93
CA ASP A 458 22.66 -33.87 -8.31
C ASP A 458 24.10 -33.42 -8.65
N GLY A 459 24.81 -32.68 -7.75
CA GLY A 459 26.19 -32.20 -7.92
C GLY A 459 27.20 -32.91 -7.04
#